data_30cf3f94c8c9c448c39954aecafcd219
#
_entry.id   30cf3f94c8c9c448c39954aecafcd219
#
_cell.length_a   1.000
_cell.length_b   1.000
_cell.length_c   1.000
_cell.angle_alpha   90.00
_cell.angle_beta   90.00
_cell.angle_gamma   90.00
#
_symmetry.space_group_name_H-M   'P 1'
#
loop_
_entity.id
_entity.type
_entity.pdbx_description
1 polymer ?
#
loop_
_entity_poly.entity_id
_entity_poly.type
_entity_poly.pdbx_seq_one_letter_code
_entity_poly.pdbx_strand_id
1 'polypeptide(L)'
;LTISLDDETAAALEAFMRARRYANRSEAVRDLLRAGLAGSATAEAARGECLAAVSYIYDHHERELGRRLLQAGHDHHALGVATLHAHIDDHHCAEVALLRGPARHVRRFAEAMVAERGVRLG
;
A
#
# COMPACT_ATOMS: atom_id res chain seq x y z
N LEU A 1 20.68 -23.94 -3.62
CA LEU A 1 20.47 -22.62 -4.21
C LEU A 1 21.46 -21.64 -3.61
N THR A 2 22.25 -21.00 -4.46
CA THR A 2 23.18 -19.93 -4.05
C THR A 2 22.64 -18.62 -4.58
N ILE A 3 22.61 -17.59 -3.72
CA ILE A 3 22.17 -16.24 -4.07
C ILE A 3 23.34 -15.29 -3.80
N SER A 4 23.71 -14.49 -4.80
CA SER A 4 24.68 -13.40 -4.64
C SER A 4 23.93 -12.11 -4.31
N LEU A 5 24.42 -11.40 -3.31
CA LEU A 5 23.91 -10.09 -2.90
C LEU A 5 25.05 -9.06 -3.04
N ASP A 6 24.70 -7.85 -3.43
CA ASP A 6 25.62 -6.72 -3.29
C ASP A 6 25.79 -6.34 -1.82
N ASP A 7 26.79 -5.52 -1.51
CA ASP A 7 27.16 -5.16 -0.14
C ASP A 7 26.04 -4.39 0.58
N GLU A 8 25.30 -3.56 -0.13
CA GLU A 8 24.18 -2.79 0.42
C GLU A 8 23.03 -3.71 0.82
N THR A 9 22.63 -4.61 -0.06
CA THR A 9 21.57 -5.60 0.21
C THR A 9 21.98 -6.57 1.31
N ALA A 10 23.24 -6.99 1.35
CA ALA A 10 23.77 -7.85 2.42
C ALA A 10 23.71 -7.13 3.79
N ALA A 11 24.10 -5.86 3.84
CA ALA A 11 24.04 -5.06 5.08
C ALA A 11 22.58 -4.86 5.55
N ALA A 12 21.65 -4.60 4.62
CA ALA A 12 20.22 -4.48 4.91
C ALA A 12 19.64 -5.79 5.47
N LEU A 13 20.00 -6.93 4.90
CA LEU A 13 19.61 -8.24 5.40
C LEU A 13 20.11 -8.49 6.82
N GLU A 14 21.36 -8.18 7.10
CA GLU A 14 21.92 -8.33 8.46
C GLU A 14 21.21 -7.41 9.48
N ALA A 15 20.89 -6.17 9.11
CA ALA A 15 20.12 -5.27 9.94
C ALA A 15 18.72 -5.80 10.22
N PHE A 16 18.03 -6.29 9.19
CA PHE A 16 16.71 -6.93 9.31
C PHE A 16 16.74 -8.14 10.23
N MET A 17 17.74 -9.01 10.07
CA MET A 17 17.93 -10.20 10.91
C MET A 17 18.10 -9.83 12.38
N ARG A 18 18.94 -8.84 12.68
CA ARG A 18 19.14 -8.35 14.06
C ARG A 18 17.85 -7.80 14.66
N ALA A 19 17.15 -6.95 13.90
CA ALA A 19 15.91 -6.33 14.37
C ALA A 19 14.81 -7.36 14.68
N ARG A 20 14.75 -8.44 13.91
CA ARG A 20 13.73 -9.51 14.04
C ARG A 20 14.21 -10.76 14.74
N ARG A 21 15.47 -10.77 15.23
CA ARG A 21 16.08 -11.87 15.97
C ARG A 21 16.09 -13.20 15.22
N TYR A 22 16.34 -13.17 13.91
CA TYR A 22 16.50 -14.39 13.14
C TYR A 22 17.77 -15.14 13.54
N ALA A 23 17.66 -16.46 13.68
CA ALA A 23 18.77 -17.31 14.07
C ALA A 23 19.78 -17.54 12.92
N ASN A 24 19.31 -17.53 11.67
CA ASN A 24 20.14 -17.74 10.48
C ASN A 24 19.60 -17.03 9.24
N ARG A 25 20.50 -16.82 8.28
CA ARG A 25 20.17 -16.11 7.01
C ARG A 25 19.11 -16.83 6.19
N SER A 26 19.15 -18.16 6.15
CA SER A 26 18.21 -18.96 5.34
C SER A 26 16.77 -18.80 5.79
N GLU A 27 16.54 -18.66 7.08
CA GLU A 27 15.21 -18.42 7.65
C GLU A 27 14.71 -17.02 7.29
N ALA A 28 15.54 -15.98 7.49
CA ALA A 28 15.20 -14.62 7.13
C ALA A 28 14.90 -14.45 5.64
N VAL A 29 15.73 -15.01 4.78
CA VAL A 29 15.53 -14.98 3.31
C VAL A 29 14.26 -15.73 2.92
N ARG A 30 13.98 -16.88 3.50
CA ARG A 30 12.76 -17.65 3.25
C ARG A 30 11.51 -16.84 3.59
N ASP A 31 11.51 -16.17 4.72
CA ASP A 31 10.36 -15.36 5.16
C ASP A 31 10.17 -14.11 4.30
N LEU A 32 11.27 -13.45 3.92
CA LEU A 32 11.23 -12.33 2.97
C LEU A 32 10.69 -12.76 1.60
N LEU A 33 11.14 -13.91 1.09
CA LEU A 33 10.64 -14.46 -0.16
C LEU A 33 9.16 -14.82 -0.08
N ARG A 34 8.72 -15.46 1.00
CA ARG A 34 7.31 -15.78 1.22
C ARG A 34 6.45 -14.52 1.25
N ALA A 35 6.89 -13.49 1.98
CA ALA A 35 6.17 -12.21 2.03
C ALA A 35 6.09 -11.54 0.65
N GLY A 36 7.20 -11.50 -0.08
CA GLY A 36 7.24 -10.95 -1.45
C GLY A 36 6.36 -11.71 -2.43
N LEU A 37 6.43 -13.04 -2.40
CA LEU A 37 5.61 -13.91 -3.26
C LEU A 37 4.12 -13.83 -2.89
N ALA A 38 3.78 -13.75 -1.61
CA ALA A 38 2.40 -13.55 -1.17
C ALA A 38 1.83 -12.21 -1.66
N GLY A 39 2.63 -11.14 -1.61
CA GLY A 39 2.27 -9.84 -2.17
C GLY A 39 2.04 -9.90 -3.68
N SER A 40 2.89 -10.61 -4.42
CA SER A 40 2.75 -10.79 -5.86
C SER A 40 1.56 -11.69 -6.24
N ALA A 41 1.34 -12.77 -5.49
CA ALA A 41 0.23 -13.70 -5.73
C ALA A 41 -1.14 -13.05 -5.49
N THR A 42 -1.26 -12.22 -4.45
CA THR A 42 -2.47 -11.39 -4.24
C THR A 42 -2.67 -10.40 -5.38
N ALA A 43 -1.60 -9.97 -6.01
CA ALA A 43 -1.64 -9.09 -7.18
C ALA A 43 -2.20 -9.77 -8.43
N GLU A 44 -1.84 -11.01 -8.69
CA GLU A 44 -2.26 -11.76 -9.89
C GLU A 44 -3.52 -12.60 -9.67
N ALA A 45 -3.74 -13.11 -8.45
CA ALA A 45 -4.86 -13.99 -8.12
C ALA A 45 -6.17 -13.25 -7.81
N ALA A 46 -6.23 -11.94 -8.02
CA ALA A 46 -7.41 -11.12 -7.74
C ALA A 46 -8.53 -11.35 -8.77
N ARG A 47 -9.00 -12.59 -8.86
CA ARG A 47 -10.23 -12.97 -9.54
C ARG A 47 -11.33 -13.07 -8.47
N GLY A 48 -12.36 -12.24 -8.58
CA GLY A 48 -13.50 -12.24 -7.65
C GLY A 48 -13.66 -10.93 -6.89
N GLU A 49 -14.51 -10.97 -5.90
CA GLU A 49 -14.79 -9.83 -5.01
C GLU A 49 -13.73 -9.73 -3.90
N CYS A 50 -13.36 -8.51 -3.57
CA CYS A 50 -12.48 -8.24 -2.43
C CYS A 50 -12.97 -7.06 -1.60
N LEU A 51 -12.49 -6.99 -0.37
CA LEU A 51 -12.54 -5.82 0.49
C LEU A 51 -11.10 -5.34 0.70
N ALA A 52 -10.83 -4.08 0.44
CA ALA A 52 -9.52 -3.47 0.60
C ALA A 52 -9.60 -2.21 1.45
N ALA A 53 -8.53 -1.92 2.18
CA ALA A 53 -8.31 -0.64 2.84
C ALA A 53 -7.15 0.07 2.13
N VAL A 54 -7.41 1.28 1.68
CA VAL A 54 -6.39 2.14 1.06
C VAL A 54 -6.14 3.30 2.00
N SER A 55 -4.91 3.45 2.45
CA SER A 55 -4.51 4.55 3.32
C SER A 55 -3.54 5.48 2.60
N TYR A 56 -3.71 6.77 2.77
CA TYR A 56 -2.83 7.78 2.18
C TYR A 56 -2.79 9.05 3.01
N ILE A 57 -1.69 9.81 2.85
CA ILE A 57 -1.48 11.09 3.50
C ILE A 57 -1.33 12.16 2.42
N TYR A 58 -1.99 13.29 2.62
CA TYR A 58 -1.94 14.42 1.70
C TYR A 58 -2.03 15.77 2.43
N ASP A 59 -1.60 16.83 1.76
CA ASP A 59 -1.75 18.20 2.25
C ASP A 59 -3.16 18.72 1.92
N HIS A 60 -3.96 19.00 2.94
CA HIS A 60 -5.33 19.47 2.75
C HIS A 60 -5.43 20.92 2.24
N HIS A 61 -4.35 21.68 2.27
CA HIS A 61 -4.31 23.01 1.64
C HIS A 61 -4.24 22.93 0.11
N GLU A 62 -3.85 21.78 -0.45
CA GLU A 62 -3.96 21.52 -1.87
C GLU A 62 -5.42 21.28 -2.29
N ARG A 63 -6.20 22.37 -2.44
CA ARG A 63 -7.65 22.32 -2.73
C ARG A 63 -8.02 21.46 -3.93
N GLU A 64 -7.19 21.48 -4.97
CA GLU A 64 -7.40 20.66 -6.15
C GLU A 64 -7.28 19.17 -5.87
N LEU A 65 -6.36 18.78 -5.00
CA LEU A 65 -6.18 17.37 -4.62
C LEU A 65 -7.41 16.83 -3.87
N GLY A 66 -7.86 17.52 -2.83
CA GLY A 66 -9.06 17.11 -2.08
C GLY A 66 -10.28 16.98 -2.98
N ARG A 67 -10.46 17.92 -3.92
CA ARG A 67 -11.55 17.86 -4.89
C ARG A 67 -11.41 16.67 -5.85
N ARG A 68 -10.19 16.38 -6.34
CA ARG A 68 -9.95 15.23 -7.24
C ARG A 68 -10.21 13.89 -6.54
N LEU A 69 -9.76 13.75 -5.29
CA LEU A 69 -10.00 12.54 -4.49
C LEU A 69 -11.50 12.33 -4.23
N LEU A 70 -12.21 13.41 -3.87
CA LEU A 70 -13.64 13.37 -3.68
C LEU A 70 -14.38 12.99 -4.97
N GLN A 71 -13.99 13.59 -6.10
CA GLN A 71 -14.57 13.30 -7.40
C GLN A 71 -14.30 11.85 -7.82
N ALA A 72 -13.08 11.36 -7.63
CA ALA A 72 -12.75 9.96 -7.89
C ALA A 72 -13.61 9.01 -7.05
N GLY A 73 -13.86 9.34 -5.79
CA GLY A 73 -14.78 8.58 -4.93
C GLY A 73 -16.22 8.59 -5.45
N HIS A 74 -16.70 9.72 -5.96
CA HIS A 74 -18.03 9.82 -6.57
C HIS A 74 -18.14 9.04 -7.87
N ASP A 75 -17.15 9.12 -8.74
CA ASP A 75 -17.13 8.42 -10.03
C ASP A 75 -17.09 6.89 -9.85
N HIS A 76 -16.57 6.44 -8.71
CA HIS A 76 -16.44 5.03 -8.34
C HIS A 76 -17.23 4.68 -7.07
N HIS A 77 -18.37 5.34 -6.85
CA HIS A 77 -19.21 5.13 -5.66
C HIS A 77 -19.64 3.67 -5.44
N ALA A 78 -19.70 2.88 -6.52
CA ALA A 78 -19.99 1.44 -6.43
C ALA A 78 -18.88 0.64 -5.72
N LEU A 79 -17.64 1.18 -5.65
CA LEU A 79 -16.51 0.55 -4.96
C LEU A 79 -16.34 1.08 -3.53
N GLY A 80 -16.73 2.32 -3.24
CA GLY A 80 -16.56 2.94 -1.94
C GLY A 80 -17.56 2.42 -0.91
N VAL A 81 -17.08 1.95 0.23
CA VAL A 81 -17.90 1.50 1.35
C VAL A 81 -17.94 2.55 2.46
N ALA A 82 -16.76 3.06 2.84
CA ALA A 82 -16.60 4.05 3.90
C ALA A 82 -15.26 4.77 3.75
N THR A 83 -15.17 5.96 4.31
CA THR A 83 -13.92 6.71 4.41
C THR A 83 -13.76 7.22 5.83
N LEU A 84 -12.58 7.02 6.40
CA LEU A 84 -12.13 7.64 7.64
C LEU A 84 -11.16 8.75 7.30
N HIS A 85 -11.43 9.95 7.79
CA HIS A 85 -10.58 11.12 7.63
C HIS A 85 -10.07 11.58 8.98
N ALA A 86 -8.77 11.82 9.08
CA ALA A 86 -8.13 12.31 10.30
C ALA A 86 -7.15 13.44 9.98
N HIS A 87 -7.20 14.52 10.76
CA HIS A 87 -6.18 15.55 10.73
C HIS A 87 -4.96 15.09 11.50
N ILE A 88 -3.78 15.12 10.86
CA ILE A 88 -2.51 14.78 11.51
C ILE A 88 -1.91 16.02 12.14
N ASP A 89 -1.89 17.11 11.39
CA ASP A 89 -1.37 18.42 11.80
C ASP A 89 -2.09 19.53 10.99
N ASP A 90 -1.58 20.76 11.07
CA ASP A 90 -2.17 21.93 10.41
C ASP A 90 -2.15 21.85 8.87
N HIS A 91 -1.37 20.94 8.29
CA HIS A 91 -1.19 20.82 6.84
C HIS A 91 -1.62 19.46 6.31
N HIS A 92 -1.52 18.40 7.11
CA HIS A 92 -1.65 17.04 6.63
C HIS A 92 -2.89 16.33 7.18
N CYS A 93 -3.53 15.62 6.29
CA CYS A 93 -4.60 14.68 6.62
C CYS A 93 -4.18 13.26 6.26
N ALA A 94 -4.58 12.31 7.10
CA ALA A 94 -4.61 10.90 6.77
C ALA A 94 -6.03 10.49 6.40
N GLU A 95 -6.15 9.68 5.38
CA GLU A 95 -7.43 9.11 4.97
C GLU A 95 -7.31 7.62 4.76
N VAL A 96 -8.32 6.88 5.18
CA VAL A 96 -8.45 5.45 4.94
C VAL A 96 -9.77 5.21 4.23
N ALA A 97 -9.70 4.77 2.98
CA ALA A 97 -10.87 4.39 2.20
C ALA A 97 -11.05 2.87 2.21
N LEU A 98 -12.23 2.40 2.61
CA LEU A 98 -12.65 1.02 2.46
C LEU A 98 -13.32 0.85 1.10
N LEU A 99 -12.79 -0.06 0.30
CA LEU A 99 -13.25 -0.37 -1.04
C LEU A 99 -13.71 -1.81 -1.11
N ARG A 100 -14.82 -2.06 -1.79
CA ARG A 100 -15.35 -3.40 -2.03
C ARG A 100 -15.78 -3.53 -3.47
N GLY A 101 -15.47 -4.66 -4.09
CA GLY A 101 -15.90 -4.96 -5.45
C GLY A 101 -14.96 -5.94 -6.14
N PRO A 102 -15.10 -6.05 -7.47
CA PRO A 102 -14.19 -6.89 -8.25
C PRO A 102 -12.73 -6.47 -8.01
N ALA A 103 -11.92 -7.42 -7.57
CA ALA A 103 -10.56 -7.15 -7.09
C ALA A 103 -9.70 -6.38 -8.09
N ARG A 104 -9.88 -6.63 -9.38
CA ARG A 104 -9.23 -5.92 -10.46
C ARG A 104 -9.57 -4.42 -10.50
N HIS A 105 -10.84 -4.08 -10.27
CA HIS A 105 -11.33 -2.70 -10.24
C HIS A 105 -10.90 -1.99 -8.96
N VAL A 106 -11.03 -2.67 -7.82
CA VAL A 106 -10.58 -2.14 -6.52
C VAL A 106 -9.10 -1.81 -6.55
N ARG A 107 -8.26 -2.71 -7.06
CA ARG A 107 -6.82 -2.47 -7.19
C ARG A 107 -6.52 -1.26 -8.08
N ARG A 108 -7.08 -1.24 -9.29
CA ARG A 108 -6.84 -0.15 -10.24
C ARG A 108 -7.23 1.21 -9.66
N PHE A 109 -8.34 1.26 -8.94
CA PHE A 109 -8.79 2.46 -8.28
C PHE A 109 -7.88 2.86 -7.11
N ALA A 110 -7.47 1.89 -6.27
CA ALA A 110 -6.54 2.13 -5.16
C ALA A 110 -5.19 2.66 -5.66
N GLU A 111 -4.62 2.05 -6.69
CA GLU A 111 -3.37 2.50 -7.32
C GLU A 111 -3.49 3.92 -7.89
N ALA A 112 -4.61 4.25 -8.50
CA ALA A 112 -4.87 5.59 -9.01
C ALA A 112 -4.96 6.63 -7.88
N MET A 113 -5.59 6.29 -6.75
CA MET A 113 -5.68 7.18 -5.58
C MET A 113 -4.30 7.50 -5.00
N VAL A 114 -3.47 6.48 -4.78
CA VAL A 114 -2.14 6.69 -4.18
C VAL A 114 -1.14 7.33 -5.15
N ALA A 115 -1.38 7.22 -6.44
CA ALA A 115 -0.58 7.86 -7.50
C ALA A 115 -0.97 9.32 -7.76
N GLU A 116 -2.06 9.81 -7.15
CA GLU A 116 -2.48 11.21 -7.33
C GLU A 116 -1.37 12.18 -6.90
N ARG A 117 -1.16 13.19 -7.74
CA ARG A 117 -0.19 14.24 -7.44
C ARG A 117 -0.60 14.99 -6.17
N GLY A 118 0.28 15.00 -5.17
CA GLY A 118 0.04 15.59 -3.85
C GLY A 118 -0.21 14.56 -2.75
N VAL A 119 -0.49 13.31 -3.09
CA VAL A 119 -0.43 12.20 -2.15
C VAL A 119 1.04 11.92 -1.83
N ARG A 120 1.39 11.99 -0.53
CA ARG A 120 2.79 11.85 -0.10
C ARG A 120 3.16 10.44 0.31
N LEU A 121 2.20 9.72 0.84
CA LEU A 121 2.35 8.36 1.33
C LEU A 121 1.02 7.63 1.10
N GLY A 122 1.15 6.47 0.52
CA GLY A 122 0.00 5.63 0.24
C GLY A 122 0.40 4.19 -0.02
#